data_f1eb6d5b9feb25c1e5278e10106f78b5
#
_entry.id   f1eb6d5b9feb25c1e5278e10106f78b5
#
_cell.length_a   1.000
_cell.length_b   1.000
_cell.length_c   1.000
_cell.angle_alpha   90.00
_cell.angle_beta   90.00
_cell.angle_gamma   90.00
#
_symmetry.space_group_name_H-M   'P 1'
#
loop_
_entity.id
_entity.type
_entity.pdbx_description
1 polymer ?
#
loop_
_entity_poly.entity_id
_entity_poly.type
_entity_poly.pdbx_seq_one_letter_code
_entity_poly.pdbx_strand_id
1 'polypeptide(L)'
;PGHMAPMLYATLSLAGAYTSEELQQLRQWGSPTPGHPEVDVARGVENTSGPLGQGHAMGLGAAIAERFLVARFGEWMAHRTFAYISDGGVEEEVSQGVGRIAGHLGLNNFIMYYDANNVQLSTRVDEVDTENVAMKYEAWGWNVLTIDGHDVDACLLYTSPSPRDVE
;
A
#
# COMPACT_ATOMS: atom_id res chain seq x y z
N PRO A 1 -1.60 3.06 -4.69
CA PRO A 1 -2.12 4.12 -5.59
C PRO A 1 -2.14 3.64 -7.04
N GLY A 2 -3.16 4.12 -7.83
CA GLY A 2 -3.34 3.63 -9.19
C GLY A 2 -2.14 3.89 -10.12
N HIS A 3 -1.45 5.01 -9.96
CA HIS A 3 -0.28 5.35 -10.79
C HIS A 3 0.95 4.46 -10.52
N MET A 4 0.96 3.69 -9.43
CA MET A 4 1.98 2.65 -9.18
C MET A 4 1.69 1.34 -9.92
N ALA A 5 0.75 1.32 -10.86
CA ALA A 5 0.45 0.17 -11.70
C ALA A 5 1.68 -0.52 -12.31
N PRO A 6 2.71 0.20 -12.79
CA PRO A 6 3.93 -0.44 -13.31
C PRO A 6 4.63 -1.35 -12.29
N MET A 7 4.68 -0.94 -11.02
CA MET A 7 5.27 -1.76 -9.95
C MET A 7 4.46 -3.06 -9.74
N LEU A 8 3.13 -2.96 -9.70
CA LEU A 8 2.25 -4.12 -9.54
C LEU A 8 2.43 -5.11 -10.70
N TYR A 9 2.34 -4.63 -11.95
CA TYR A 9 2.47 -5.51 -13.12
C TYR A 9 3.86 -6.11 -13.25
N ALA A 10 4.92 -5.35 -12.93
CA ALA A 10 6.27 -5.89 -12.91
C ALA A 10 6.42 -7.02 -11.88
N THR A 11 5.89 -6.83 -10.68
CA THR A 11 5.90 -7.84 -9.62
C THR A 11 5.12 -9.09 -10.04
N LEU A 12 3.92 -8.91 -10.58
CA LEU A 12 3.09 -10.02 -11.06
C LEU A 12 3.68 -10.71 -12.29
N SER A 13 4.44 -9.99 -13.13
CA SER A 13 5.19 -10.59 -14.23
C SER A 13 6.31 -11.50 -13.72
N LEU A 14 7.03 -11.12 -12.67
CA LEU A 14 8.01 -11.99 -12.03
C LEU A 14 7.36 -13.25 -11.43
N ALA A 15 6.10 -13.15 -11.03
CA ALA A 15 5.30 -14.29 -10.58
C ALA A 15 4.67 -15.10 -11.73
N GLY A 16 4.89 -14.71 -13.00
CA GLY A 16 4.39 -15.39 -14.18
C GLY A 16 2.98 -15.04 -14.63
N ALA A 17 2.36 -14.01 -14.04
CA ALA A 17 0.99 -13.59 -14.39
C ALA A 17 0.91 -12.71 -15.66
N TYR A 18 2.00 -12.04 -16.00
CA TYR A 18 2.11 -11.18 -17.18
C TYR A 18 3.38 -11.49 -17.96
N THR A 19 3.32 -11.40 -19.30
CA THR A 19 4.49 -11.52 -20.15
C THR A 19 5.20 -10.18 -20.34
N SER A 20 6.45 -10.21 -20.82
CA SER A 20 7.20 -9.00 -21.15
C SER A 20 6.52 -8.18 -22.26
N GLU A 21 5.89 -8.85 -23.22
CA GLU A 21 5.15 -8.22 -24.31
C GLU A 21 3.92 -7.49 -23.79
N GLU A 22 3.19 -8.06 -22.83
CA GLU A 22 2.05 -7.41 -22.17
C GLU A 22 2.49 -6.19 -21.35
N LEU A 23 3.64 -6.25 -20.68
CA LEU A 23 4.19 -5.09 -19.96
C LEU A 23 4.54 -3.92 -20.90
N GLN A 24 5.04 -4.22 -22.11
CA GLN A 24 5.34 -3.20 -23.13
C GLN A 24 4.07 -2.49 -23.65
N GLN A 25 2.91 -3.07 -23.43
CA GLN A 25 1.62 -2.51 -23.83
C GLN A 25 0.98 -1.66 -22.72
N LEU A 26 1.73 -1.29 -21.68
CA LEU A 26 1.24 -0.46 -20.58
C LEU A 26 0.51 0.79 -21.11
N ARG A 27 -0.73 1.00 -20.65
CA ARG A 27 -1.59 2.13 -21.03
C ARG A 27 -2.04 2.14 -22.50
N GLN A 28 -1.79 1.08 -23.27
CA GLN A 28 -2.33 0.99 -24.61
C GLN A 28 -3.79 0.56 -24.57
N TRP A 29 -4.59 1.03 -25.54
CA TRP A 29 -6.01 0.66 -25.63
C TRP A 29 -6.17 -0.85 -25.81
N GLY A 30 -7.03 -1.46 -24.97
CA GLY A 30 -7.27 -2.90 -24.97
C GLY A 30 -6.16 -3.77 -24.39
N SER A 31 -5.11 -3.16 -23.84
CA SER A 31 -4.03 -3.86 -23.15
C SER A 31 -4.51 -4.47 -21.83
N PRO A 32 -3.95 -5.63 -21.41
CA PRO A 32 -4.19 -6.19 -20.08
C PRO A 32 -3.47 -5.45 -18.96
N THR A 33 -2.71 -4.39 -19.30
CA THR A 33 -1.96 -3.55 -18.35
C THR A 33 -2.43 -2.09 -18.41
N PRO A 34 -3.69 -1.79 -17.99
CA PRO A 34 -4.18 -0.41 -17.95
C PRO A 34 -3.35 0.48 -17.02
N GLY A 35 -3.44 1.79 -17.23
CA GLY A 35 -2.65 2.78 -16.48
C GLY A 35 -2.96 2.86 -14.98
N HIS A 36 -4.16 2.46 -14.60
CA HIS A 36 -4.58 2.18 -13.23
C HIS A 36 -5.08 0.74 -13.18
N PRO A 37 -4.70 -0.05 -12.14
CA PRO A 37 -5.10 -1.45 -12.07
C PRO A 37 -6.62 -1.61 -12.00
N GLU A 38 -7.13 -2.52 -12.78
CA GLU A 38 -8.52 -3.01 -12.69
C GLU A 38 -8.51 -4.45 -12.17
N VAL A 39 -9.52 -4.82 -11.41
CA VAL A 39 -9.62 -6.14 -10.82
C VAL A 39 -9.53 -7.23 -11.90
N ASP A 40 -8.56 -8.11 -11.74
CA ASP A 40 -8.35 -9.32 -12.54
C ASP A 40 -7.75 -10.40 -11.62
N VAL A 41 -8.64 -11.06 -10.89
CA VAL A 41 -8.25 -12.04 -9.87
C VAL A 41 -7.44 -13.19 -10.48
N ALA A 42 -7.72 -13.56 -11.72
CA ALA A 42 -7.00 -14.62 -12.41
C ALA A 42 -5.51 -14.28 -12.61
N ARG A 43 -5.18 -13.00 -12.71
CA ARG A 43 -3.81 -12.49 -12.84
C ARG A 43 -3.22 -11.96 -11.53
N GLY A 44 -3.95 -12.07 -10.41
CA GLY A 44 -3.51 -11.61 -9.10
C GLY A 44 -3.80 -10.14 -8.80
N VAL A 45 -4.60 -9.45 -9.60
CA VAL A 45 -5.07 -8.09 -9.32
C VAL A 45 -6.40 -8.17 -8.56
N GLU A 46 -6.36 -8.06 -7.25
CA GLU A 46 -7.51 -8.28 -6.38
C GLU A 46 -8.41 -7.06 -6.24
N ASN A 47 -7.91 -5.86 -6.52
CA ASN A 47 -8.65 -4.61 -6.37
C ASN A 47 -8.46 -3.68 -7.57
N THR A 48 -9.53 -2.98 -7.94
CA THR A 48 -9.45 -1.81 -8.81
C THR A 48 -8.92 -0.62 -8.00
N SER A 49 -7.92 0.06 -8.52
CA SER A 49 -7.32 1.23 -7.88
C SER A 49 -7.20 2.38 -8.88
N GLY A 50 -7.31 3.60 -8.41
CA GLY A 50 -7.26 4.83 -9.21
C GLY A 50 -7.63 6.03 -8.34
N PRO A 51 -8.86 6.11 -7.84
CA PRO A 51 -9.24 7.17 -6.90
C PRO A 51 -8.37 7.14 -5.66
N LEU A 52 -7.76 8.28 -5.34
CA LEU A 52 -6.84 8.41 -4.21
C LEU A 52 -7.54 8.09 -2.87
N GLY A 53 -6.83 7.41 -1.99
CA GLY A 53 -7.32 7.01 -0.66
C GLY A 53 -8.23 5.78 -0.63
N GLN A 54 -8.90 5.41 -1.73
CA GLN A 54 -9.82 4.27 -1.73
C GLN A 54 -9.10 2.94 -1.49
N GLY A 55 -7.99 2.69 -2.17
CA GLY A 55 -7.17 1.49 -1.94
C GLY A 55 -6.69 1.38 -0.48
N HIS A 56 -6.39 2.50 0.13
CA HIS A 56 -6.03 2.58 1.55
C HIS A 56 -7.19 2.12 2.45
N ALA A 57 -8.41 2.59 2.15
CA ALA A 57 -9.61 2.16 2.88
C ALA A 57 -9.93 0.66 2.67
N MET A 58 -9.70 0.13 1.46
CA MET A 58 -9.83 -1.29 1.17
C MET A 58 -8.82 -2.12 1.99
N GLY A 59 -7.56 -1.66 2.09
CA GLY A 59 -6.54 -2.29 2.93
C GLY A 59 -6.93 -2.33 4.40
N LEU A 60 -7.48 -1.24 4.94
CA LEU A 60 -8.03 -1.23 6.30
C LEU A 60 -9.12 -2.29 6.48
N GLY A 61 -10.07 -2.36 5.53
CA GLY A 61 -11.15 -3.35 5.55
C GLY A 61 -10.62 -4.78 5.54
N ALA A 62 -9.60 -5.07 4.72
CA ALA A 62 -8.95 -6.38 4.66
C ALA A 62 -8.27 -6.74 5.99
N ALA A 63 -7.54 -5.79 6.60
CA ALA A 63 -6.88 -6.01 7.89
C ALA A 63 -7.87 -6.24 9.04
N ILE A 64 -9.01 -5.55 9.04
CA ILE A 64 -10.09 -5.80 10.01
C ILE A 64 -10.72 -7.19 9.79
N ALA A 65 -10.97 -7.55 8.52
CA ALA A 65 -11.55 -8.85 8.18
C ALA A 65 -10.64 -10.00 8.60
N GLU A 66 -9.31 -9.88 8.40
CA GLU A 66 -8.34 -10.87 8.86
C GLU A 66 -8.45 -11.06 10.38
N ARG A 67 -8.42 -9.99 11.18
CA ARG A 67 -8.57 -10.08 12.65
C ARG A 67 -9.85 -10.78 13.07
N PHE A 68 -10.96 -10.52 12.37
CA PHE A 68 -12.22 -11.22 12.60
C PHE A 68 -12.11 -12.71 12.27
N LEU A 69 -11.47 -13.05 11.13
CA LEU A 69 -11.32 -14.45 10.70
C LEU A 69 -10.41 -15.23 11.63
N VAL A 70 -9.30 -14.63 12.08
CA VAL A 70 -8.41 -15.23 13.08
C VAL A 70 -9.14 -15.50 14.39
N ALA A 71 -9.87 -14.51 14.89
CA ALA A 71 -10.64 -14.68 16.14
C ALA A 71 -11.71 -15.76 16.05
N ARG A 72 -12.28 -16.00 14.87
CA ARG A 72 -13.35 -16.98 14.65
C ARG A 72 -12.85 -18.37 14.27
N PHE A 73 -11.79 -18.46 13.49
CA PHE A 73 -11.35 -19.72 12.88
C PHE A 73 -9.95 -20.16 13.31
N GLY A 74 -9.20 -19.29 13.99
CA GLY A 74 -7.87 -19.58 14.51
C GLY A 74 -6.71 -19.00 13.70
N GLU A 75 -5.51 -19.11 14.26
CA GLU A 75 -4.28 -18.47 13.77
C GLU A 75 -3.85 -18.89 12.35
N TRP A 76 -4.33 -20.00 11.84
CA TRP A 76 -4.04 -20.43 10.47
C TRP A 76 -4.62 -19.48 9.40
N MET A 77 -5.55 -18.60 9.82
CA MET A 77 -6.08 -17.53 8.97
C MET A 77 -5.23 -16.25 8.99
N ALA A 78 -4.24 -16.17 9.89
CA ALA A 78 -3.44 -14.97 10.07
C ALA A 78 -2.62 -14.63 8.82
N HIS A 79 -2.71 -13.39 8.39
CA HIS A 79 -1.90 -12.83 7.32
C HIS A 79 -1.74 -11.32 7.48
N ARG A 80 -0.80 -10.74 6.75
CA ARG A 80 -0.56 -9.29 6.75
C ARG A 80 -1.20 -8.66 5.53
N THR A 81 -1.72 -7.46 5.69
CA THR A 81 -2.19 -6.60 4.60
C THR A 81 -1.16 -5.52 4.36
N PHE A 82 -0.67 -5.42 3.14
CA PHE A 82 0.28 -4.40 2.71
C PHE A 82 -0.43 -3.36 1.84
N ALA A 83 -0.23 -2.10 2.14
CA ALA A 83 -0.77 -0.99 1.37
C ALA A 83 0.34 -0.01 0.98
N TYR A 84 0.25 0.51 -0.23
CA TYR A 84 1.12 1.57 -0.72
C TYR A 84 0.31 2.85 -0.86
N ILE A 85 0.87 3.96 -0.42
CA ILE A 85 0.24 5.27 -0.52
C ILE A 85 1.27 6.30 -1.00
N SER A 86 0.81 7.28 -1.75
CA SER A 86 1.61 8.39 -2.25
C SER A 86 1.26 9.68 -1.53
N ASP A 87 2.00 10.76 -1.81
CA ASP A 87 1.78 12.08 -1.23
C ASP A 87 0.30 12.51 -1.39
N GLY A 88 -0.21 12.64 -2.60
CA GLY A 88 -1.61 13.01 -2.81
C GLY A 88 -2.62 12.00 -2.23
N GLY A 89 -2.22 10.74 -2.07
CA GLY A 89 -3.06 9.73 -1.43
C GLY A 89 -3.17 9.93 0.08
N VAL A 90 -2.09 10.33 0.75
CA VAL A 90 -2.09 10.54 2.20
C VAL A 90 -2.83 11.82 2.60
N GLU A 91 -2.89 12.81 1.72
CA GLU A 91 -3.62 14.05 1.92
C GLU A 91 -5.14 13.87 1.88
N GLU A 92 -5.65 12.81 1.24
CA GLU A 92 -7.09 12.56 1.17
C GLU A 92 -7.72 12.32 2.54
N GLU A 93 -8.84 12.96 2.83
CA GLU A 93 -9.55 12.84 4.11
C GLU A 93 -9.92 11.38 4.45
N VAL A 94 -10.23 10.57 3.44
CA VAL A 94 -10.49 9.14 3.64
C VAL A 94 -9.25 8.41 4.16
N SER A 95 -8.06 8.76 3.67
CA SER A 95 -6.79 8.20 4.13
C SER A 95 -6.47 8.62 5.57
N GLN A 96 -6.75 9.87 5.92
CA GLN A 96 -6.64 10.37 7.31
C GLN A 96 -7.52 9.54 8.26
N GLY A 97 -8.77 9.29 7.85
CA GLY A 97 -9.70 8.43 8.59
C GLY A 97 -9.19 7.01 8.75
N VAL A 98 -8.63 6.42 7.68
CA VAL A 98 -8.02 5.07 7.69
C VAL A 98 -6.86 5.00 8.68
N GLY A 99 -5.91 5.93 8.61
CA GLY A 99 -4.75 5.97 9.51
C GLY A 99 -5.16 6.03 10.98
N ARG A 100 -6.10 6.90 11.30
CA ARG A 100 -6.62 7.07 12.65
C ARG A 100 -7.36 5.84 13.16
N ILE A 101 -8.20 5.21 12.34
CA ILE A 101 -8.96 4.00 12.72
C ILE A 101 -8.01 2.83 12.92
N ALA A 102 -7.06 2.61 12.01
CA ALA A 102 -6.10 1.52 12.11
C ALA A 102 -5.25 1.64 13.39
N GLY A 103 -4.77 2.84 13.72
CA GLY A 103 -4.04 3.10 14.96
C GLY A 103 -4.90 2.87 16.19
N HIS A 104 -6.15 3.37 16.21
CA HIS A 104 -7.09 3.15 17.31
C HIS A 104 -7.37 1.65 17.55
N LEU A 105 -7.51 0.87 16.49
CA LEU A 105 -7.76 -0.58 16.58
C LEU A 105 -6.49 -1.40 16.83
N GLY A 106 -5.31 -0.80 16.80
CA GLY A 106 -4.04 -1.47 16.98
C GLY A 106 -3.79 -2.58 15.95
N LEU A 107 -4.07 -2.31 14.68
CA LEU A 107 -3.97 -3.30 13.61
C LEU A 107 -2.50 -3.55 13.21
N ASN A 108 -1.81 -4.38 13.97
CA ASN A 108 -0.42 -4.76 13.71
C ASN A 108 -0.23 -5.65 12.46
N ASN A 109 -1.32 -6.14 11.88
CA ASN A 109 -1.38 -6.86 10.62
C ASN A 109 -1.52 -5.93 9.40
N PHE A 110 -1.66 -4.61 9.60
CA PHE A 110 -1.75 -3.62 8.53
C PHE A 110 -0.45 -2.84 8.41
N ILE A 111 0.27 -3.05 7.31
CA ILE A 111 1.57 -2.45 7.02
C ILE A 111 1.43 -1.50 5.85
N MET A 112 1.84 -0.26 6.04
CA MET A 112 1.71 0.77 5.01
C MET A 112 3.08 1.29 4.59
N TYR A 113 3.29 1.38 3.28
CA TYR A 113 4.43 2.02 2.66
C TYR A 113 3.99 3.37 2.10
N TYR A 114 4.56 4.43 2.62
CA TYR A 114 4.34 5.77 2.12
C TYR A 114 5.53 6.20 1.26
N ASP A 115 5.27 6.44 -0.02
CA ASP A 115 6.25 6.99 -0.95
C ASP A 115 6.29 8.52 -0.79
N ALA A 116 7.17 8.97 0.08
CA ALA A 116 7.37 10.37 0.43
C ALA A 116 8.37 11.01 -0.54
N ASN A 117 8.03 11.21 -1.76
CA ASN A 117 8.90 11.73 -2.82
C ASN A 117 8.75 13.24 -3.09
N ASN A 118 7.88 13.90 -2.35
CA ASN A 118 7.59 15.32 -2.44
C ASN A 118 7.07 15.78 -3.82
N VAL A 119 6.44 14.87 -4.58
CA VAL A 119 5.90 15.17 -5.92
C VAL A 119 4.44 14.77 -6.01
N GLN A 120 3.61 15.72 -6.42
CA GLN A 120 2.23 15.51 -6.86
C GLN A 120 2.13 15.69 -8.37
N LEU A 121 0.93 15.67 -8.95
CA LEU A 121 0.72 15.75 -10.41
C LEU A 121 1.51 16.86 -11.11
N SER A 122 1.41 18.08 -10.63
CA SER A 122 1.99 19.26 -11.27
C SER A 122 2.69 20.21 -10.30
N THR A 123 2.82 19.81 -9.04
CA THR A 123 3.39 20.65 -7.99
C THR A 123 4.18 19.80 -6.99
N ARG A 124 4.95 20.47 -6.15
CA ARG A 124 5.62 19.84 -5.01
C ARG A 124 4.69 19.85 -3.80
N VAL A 125 4.83 18.85 -2.95
CA VAL A 125 4.03 18.74 -1.72
C VAL A 125 4.26 19.96 -0.83
N ASP A 126 5.51 20.39 -0.66
CA ASP A 126 5.89 21.51 0.20
C ASP A 126 5.33 22.88 -0.26
N GLU A 127 4.75 22.95 -1.45
CA GLU A 127 4.04 24.15 -1.95
C GLU A 127 2.56 24.19 -1.53
N VAL A 128 1.97 23.04 -1.20
CA VAL A 128 0.52 22.89 -0.95
C VAL A 128 0.19 22.30 0.43
N ASP A 129 1.10 21.55 1.00
CA ASP A 129 0.94 20.93 2.32
C ASP A 129 2.21 21.12 3.17
N THR A 130 2.02 21.42 4.45
CA THR A 130 3.09 21.60 5.44
C THR A 130 3.00 20.58 6.57
N GLU A 131 2.16 19.56 6.42
CA GLU A 131 1.96 18.54 7.45
C GLU A 131 3.19 17.64 7.61
N ASN A 132 3.47 17.27 8.85
CA ASN A 132 4.44 16.21 9.12
C ASN A 132 3.69 14.87 9.23
N VAL A 133 3.65 14.14 8.12
CA VAL A 133 2.92 12.86 8.02
C VAL A 133 3.43 11.83 9.03
N ALA A 134 4.76 11.73 9.22
CA ALA A 134 5.33 10.80 10.20
C ALA A 134 4.83 11.08 11.62
N MET A 135 4.94 12.32 12.09
CA MET A 135 4.44 12.73 13.42
C MET A 135 2.94 12.50 13.56
N LYS A 136 2.17 12.72 12.48
CA LYS A 136 0.73 12.50 12.49
C LYS A 136 0.39 11.03 12.71
N TYR A 137 1.05 10.12 12.01
CA TYR A 137 0.84 8.68 12.17
C TYR A 137 1.32 8.18 13.54
N GLU A 138 2.47 8.67 14.04
CA GLU A 138 2.92 8.41 15.40
C GLU A 138 1.87 8.83 16.44
N ALA A 139 1.28 10.01 16.28
CA ALA A 139 0.23 10.50 17.18
C ALA A 139 -1.05 9.63 17.14
N TRP A 140 -1.30 8.92 16.04
CA TRP A 140 -2.38 7.94 15.94
C TRP A 140 -1.99 6.55 16.48
N GLY A 141 -0.77 6.37 16.96
CA GLY A 141 -0.29 5.12 17.57
C GLY A 141 0.35 4.15 16.59
N TRP A 142 0.74 4.60 15.41
CA TRP A 142 1.52 3.79 14.48
C TRP A 142 2.99 3.72 14.90
N ASN A 143 3.64 2.59 14.61
CA ASN A 143 5.08 2.48 14.61
C ASN A 143 5.60 2.98 13.26
N VAL A 144 6.20 4.18 13.24
CA VAL A 144 6.66 4.85 12.02
C VAL A 144 8.16 4.68 11.85
N LEU A 145 8.58 4.23 10.69
CA LEU A 145 9.97 4.08 10.31
C LEU A 145 10.23 4.94 9.06
N THR A 146 11.28 5.75 9.11
CA THR A 146 11.72 6.54 7.96
C THR A 146 13.02 5.96 7.44
N ILE A 147 13.02 5.56 6.17
CA ILE A 147 14.16 4.94 5.51
C ILE A 147 14.41 5.61 4.16
N ASP A 148 15.64 5.54 3.65
CA ASP A 148 15.92 5.85 2.27
C ASP A 148 15.42 4.69 1.38
N GLY A 149 14.44 4.94 0.53
CA GLY A 149 13.87 3.94 -0.38
C GLY A 149 14.85 3.42 -1.44
N HIS A 150 16.01 4.07 -1.61
CA HIS A 150 17.09 3.59 -2.47
C HIS A 150 18.12 2.71 -1.73
N ASP A 151 18.05 2.64 -0.40
CA ASP A 151 18.85 1.72 0.40
C ASP A 151 18.12 0.37 0.50
N VAL A 152 18.53 -0.57 -0.35
CA VAL A 152 17.92 -1.91 -0.43
C VAL A 152 18.08 -2.68 0.89
N ASP A 153 19.20 -2.54 1.56
CA ASP A 153 19.47 -3.25 2.80
C ASP A 153 18.58 -2.72 3.93
N ALA A 154 18.40 -1.40 4.02
CA ALA A 154 17.46 -0.81 4.96
C ALA A 154 16.02 -1.24 4.66
N CYS A 155 15.61 -1.24 3.40
CA CYS A 155 14.29 -1.72 2.99
C CYS A 155 14.07 -3.18 3.39
N LEU A 156 15.04 -4.07 3.14
CA LEU A 156 14.95 -5.48 3.49
C LEU A 156 14.93 -5.71 5.00
N LEU A 157 15.71 -4.94 5.76
CA LEU A 157 15.76 -5.07 7.22
C LEU A 157 14.39 -4.83 7.86
N TYR A 158 13.67 -3.82 7.41
CA TYR A 158 12.37 -3.44 7.98
C TYR A 158 11.18 -4.21 7.40
N THR A 159 11.34 -4.85 6.25
CA THR A 159 10.28 -5.65 5.62
C THR A 159 10.37 -7.14 5.94
N SER A 160 11.55 -7.60 6.36
CA SER A 160 11.74 -8.98 6.79
C SER A 160 11.12 -9.21 8.18
N PRO A 161 10.45 -10.34 8.42
CA PRO A 161 9.99 -10.67 9.76
C PRO A 161 11.21 -10.78 10.69
N SER A 162 11.26 -9.89 11.68
CA SER A 162 12.29 -9.96 12.73
C SER A 162 12.03 -11.17 13.62
N PRO A 163 13.06 -11.85 14.12
CA PRO A 163 12.89 -12.86 15.17
C PRO A 163 12.20 -12.32 16.44
N ARG A 164 12.13 -10.99 16.60
CA ARG A 164 11.41 -10.33 17.71
C ARG A 164 9.89 -10.17 17.47
N ASP A 165 9.44 -10.38 16.22
CA ASP A 165 8.01 -10.28 15.87
C ASP A 165 7.28 -11.62 16.07
N VAL A 166 7.95 -12.61 16.65
CA VAL A 166 7.47 -14.00 16.83
C VAL A 166 7.26 -14.36 18.30
N GLU A 167 7.40 -13.38 19.24
CA GLU A 167 7.11 -13.55 20.66
C GLU A 167 5.70 -13.11 21.04
#